data_26ca449e8184b228eb906d51926d7de4
#
_entry.id   26ca449e8184b228eb906d51926d7de4
#
_cell.length_a   1.000
_cell.length_b   1.000
_cell.length_c   1.000
_cell.angle_alpha   90.00
_cell.angle_beta   90.00
_cell.angle_gamma   90.00
#
_symmetry.space_group_name_H-M   'P 1'
#
loop_
_entity.id
_entity.type
_entity.pdbx_description
1 polymer ?
#
loop_
_entity_poly.entity_id
_entity_poly.type
_entity_poly.pdbx_seq_one_letter_code
_entity_poly.pdbx_strand_id
1 'polypeptide(L)'
;KEAISAFNPIPIVRAQNVRMGFFEENKNEAISEMLSNQLERSALNKKCLLMTFIGAGIGDTCIFPAERKNHLAPNVAKIEPLDDSISLDYAVFALMSPCGQRGVNAIKKSTAQPSLSMETIRKLLIPIPPLKEQKCISLKLSEALPLVEKYSKVQEEQNQLNVEIQYLLKKSILQEAIQGKLVPQIAEEGTAQELLEQIKTEKEKLVKDGKLKKSALTD
;
A
#
# COMPACT_ATOMS: atom_id res chain seq x y z
N LYS A 1 -5.51 28.38 -0.60
CA LYS A 1 -6.03 27.01 -0.62
C LYS A 1 -6.30 26.60 0.81
N GLU A 2 -7.54 26.46 1.15
CA GLU A 2 -8.00 26.20 2.51
C GLU A 2 -8.74 24.86 2.53
N ALA A 3 -8.90 24.27 3.71
CA ALA A 3 -9.69 23.05 3.88
C ALA A 3 -11.17 23.27 3.49
N ILE A 4 -11.88 22.18 3.21
CA ILE A 4 -13.32 22.24 2.92
C ILE A 4 -14.05 22.83 4.14
N SER A 5 -14.78 23.89 3.91
CA SER A 5 -15.55 24.61 4.93
C SER A 5 -16.80 25.22 4.31
N ALA A 6 -17.68 25.83 5.13
CA ALA A 6 -18.82 26.55 4.63
C ALA A 6 -18.44 27.69 3.67
N PHE A 7 -17.27 28.31 3.83
CA PHE A 7 -16.75 29.36 2.96
C PHE A 7 -16.06 28.84 1.71
N ASN A 8 -15.51 27.60 1.77
CA ASN A 8 -14.78 26.94 0.67
C ASN A 8 -15.36 25.54 0.43
N PRO A 9 -16.58 25.44 -0.15
CA PRO A 9 -17.29 24.18 -0.28
C PRO A 9 -16.77 23.29 -1.43
N ILE A 10 -16.01 23.83 -2.37
CA ILE A 10 -15.68 23.16 -3.62
C ILE A 10 -14.26 22.59 -3.60
N PRO A 11 -14.09 21.26 -3.57
CA PRO A 11 -12.80 20.62 -3.49
C PRO A 11 -11.95 20.80 -4.76
N ILE A 12 -10.62 20.77 -4.57
CA ILE A 12 -9.64 20.72 -5.66
C ILE A 12 -9.08 19.31 -5.79
N VAL A 13 -9.18 18.77 -6.98
CA VAL A 13 -8.59 17.46 -7.34
C VAL A 13 -7.13 17.65 -7.74
N ARG A 14 -6.24 16.94 -7.06
CA ARG A 14 -4.79 16.93 -7.28
C ARG A 14 -4.29 15.53 -7.64
N ALA A 15 -3.01 15.41 -7.98
CA ALA A 15 -2.37 14.13 -8.27
C ALA A 15 -2.54 13.10 -7.14
N GLN A 16 -2.59 13.52 -5.88
CA GLN A 16 -2.83 12.62 -4.74
C GLN A 16 -4.24 11.99 -4.73
N ASN A 17 -5.21 12.60 -5.42
CA ASN A 17 -6.57 12.06 -5.55
C ASN A 17 -6.69 11.07 -6.71
N VAL A 18 -5.74 11.07 -7.63
CA VAL A 18 -5.71 10.19 -8.80
C VAL A 18 -4.80 9.03 -8.49
N ARG A 19 -5.36 7.84 -8.34
CA ARG A 19 -4.65 6.59 -8.16
C ARG A 19 -4.91 5.68 -9.35
N MET A 20 -4.02 4.75 -9.57
CA MET A 20 -4.20 3.79 -10.65
C MET A 20 -5.51 3.01 -10.48
N GLY A 21 -6.53 3.35 -11.27
CA GLY A 21 -7.84 2.70 -11.31
C GLY A 21 -8.89 3.26 -10.35
N PHE A 22 -8.58 4.08 -9.37
CA PHE A 22 -9.57 4.62 -8.43
C PHE A 22 -9.33 6.08 -8.06
N PHE A 23 -10.42 6.78 -7.76
CA PHE A 23 -10.41 8.14 -7.28
C PHE A 23 -10.40 8.14 -5.74
N GLU A 24 -9.38 8.78 -5.15
CA GLU A 24 -9.26 8.93 -3.70
C GLU A 24 -9.80 10.31 -3.29
N GLU A 25 -10.89 10.33 -2.58
CA GLU A 25 -11.47 11.58 -2.10
C GLU A 25 -10.66 12.15 -0.92
N ASN A 26 -9.92 13.20 -1.17
CA ASN A 26 -9.12 13.88 -0.15
C ASN A 26 -9.71 15.28 0.14
N LYS A 27 -10.02 15.55 1.40
CA LYS A 27 -10.75 16.75 1.82
C LYS A 27 -9.84 17.96 2.13
N ASN A 28 -8.59 17.92 1.71
CA ASN A 28 -7.58 18.82 2.25
C ASN A 28 -7.49 20.19 1.57
N GLU A 29 -8.03 20.38 0.37
CA GLU A 29 -8.00 21.68 -0.31
C GLU A 29 -9.32 21.95 -1.01
N ALA A 30 -9.82 23.17 -0.84
CA ALA A 30 -11.06 23.64 -1.44
C ALA A 30 -10.96 25.12 -1.84
N ILE A 31 -11.94 25.58 -2.61
CA ILE A 31 -12.10 26.98 -3.04
C ILE A 31 -13.51 27.45 -2.76
N SER A 32 -13.66 28.78 -2.70
CA SER A 32 -14.98 29.43 -2.59
C SER A 32 -15.79 29.31 -3.89
N GLU A 33 -17.10 29.43 -3.79
CA GLU A 33 -17.98 29.44 -4.96
C GLU A 33 -17.66 30.60 -5.90
N MET A 34 -17.33 31.77 -5.36
CA MET A 34 -16.94 32.92 -6.16
C MET A 34 -15.75 32.62 -7.06
N LEU A 35 -14.71 32.02 -6.50
CA LEU A 35 -13.52 31.61 -7.27
C LEU A 35 -13.83 30.48 -8.26
N SER A 36 -14.67 29.54 -7.85
CA SER A 36 -15.11 28.44 -8.72
C SER A 36 -15.79 28.95 -9.99
N ASN A 37 -16.64 30.00 -9.87
CA ASN A 37 -17.36 30.56 -11.01
C ASN A 37 -16.44 31.32 -11.99
N GLN A 38 -15.26 31.74 -11.54
CA GLN A 38 -14.22 32.34 -12.41
C GLN A 38 -13.37 31.31 -13.12
N LEU A 39 -13.34 30.05 -12.65
CA LEU A 39 -12.44 28.99 -13.10
C LEU A 39 -13.17 27.88 -13.89
N GLU A 40 -14.12 28.22 -14.75
CA GLU A 40 -14.94 27.23 -15.48
C GLU A 40 -14.13 26.17 -16.24
N ARG A 41 -12.99 26.55 -16.82
CA ARG A 41 -12.15 25.60 -17.58
C ARG A 41 -11.61 24.44 -16.75
N SER A 42 -11.42 24.65 -15.46
CA SER A 42 -10.93 23.61 -14.53
C SER A 42 -12.06 22.88 -13.80
N ALA A 43 -13.31 23.22 -14.08
CA ALA A 43 -14.45 22.61 -13.43
C ALA A 43 -14.65 21.15 -13.84
N LEU A 44 -14.92 20.31 -12.83
CA LEU A 44 -15.24 18.90 -12.97
C LEU A 44 -16.70 18.69 -12.57
N ASN A 45 -17.59 18.70 -13.57
CA ASN A 45 -19.04 18.60 -13.39
C ASN A 45 -19.62 17.29 -13.94
N LYS A 46 -18.82 16.51 -14.68
CA LYS A 46 -19.24 15.29 -15.37
C LYS A 46 -18.23 14.18 -15.12
N LYS A 47 -18.68 12.94 -15.24
CA LYS A 47 -17.77 11.78 -15.29
C LYS A 47 -16.76 11.96 -16.41
N CYS A 48 -15.49 11.81 -16.08
CA CYS A 48 -14.38 11.92 -17.02
C CYS A 48 -13.20 11.10 -16.52
N LEU A 49 -12.22 10.87 -17.37
CA LEU A 49 -10.94 10.33 -16.93
C LEU A 49 -10.06 11.46 -16.40
N LEU A 50 -9.36 11.16 -15.35
CA LEU A 50 -8.30 11.99 -14.79
C LEU A 50 -6.98 11.26 -14.94
N MET A 51 -5.94 11.98 -15.37
CA MET A 51 -4.59 11.45 -15.47
C MET A 51 -3.60 12.41 -14.81
N THR A 52 -2.76 11.90 -13.94
CA THR A 52 -1.64 12.68 -13.38
C THR A 52 -0.56 12.84 -14.44
N PHE A 53 -0.17 14.08 -14.75
CA PHE A 53 0.85 14.36 -15.74
C PHE A 53 2.09 15.08 -15.21
N ILE A 54 2.06 15.56 -13.95
CA ILE A 54 3.22 16.13 -13.24
C ILE A 54 3.22 15.62 -11.80
N GLY A 55 4.37 15.14 -11.30
CA GLY A 55 4.57 14.75 -9.91
C GLY A 55 4.63 13.23 -9.70
N ALA A 56 4.52 12.80 -8.45
CA ALA A 56 4.43 11.38 -8.10
C ALA A 56 3.16 10.76 -8.70
N GLY A 57 3.26 9.56 -9.24
CA GLY A 57 2.13 8.87 -9.87
C GLY A 57 1.84 9.33 -11.31
N ILE A 58 2.84 9.81 -12.04
CA ILE A 58 2.69 10.15 -13.47
C ILE A 58 2.18 8.94 -14.25
N GLY A 59 1.06 9.14 -14.96
CA GLY A 59 0.35 8.13 -15.72
C GLY A 59 -0.72 7.41 -14.92
N ASP A 60 -0.84 7.66 -13.60
CA ASP A 60 -1.99 7.18 -12.84
C ASP A 60 -3.26 7.78 -13.43
N THR A 61 -4.23 6.90 -13.65
CA THR A 61 -5.49 7.27 -14.31
C THR A 61 -6.66 6.67 -13.54
N CYS A 62 -7.71 7.46 -13.35
CA CYS A 62 -8.94 7.02 -12.73
C CYS A 62 -10.16 7.69 -13.35
N ILE A 63 -11.36 7.25 -12.98
CA ILE A 63 -12.62 7.92 -13.30
C ILE A 63 -12.96 8.88 -12.18
N PHE A 64 -13.25 10.14 -12.53
CA PHE A 64 -13.89 11.09 -11.62
C PHE A 64 -15.37 10.74 -11.49
N PRO A 65 -15.89 10.49 -10.26
CA PRO A 65 -17.27 9.99 -10.08
C PRO A 65 -18.35 11.03 -10.37
N ALA A 66 -18.02 12.31 -10.30
CA ALA A 66 -18.93 13.46 -10.49
C ALA A 66 -20.10 13.55 -9.48
N GLU A 67 -19.88 13.10 -8.24
CA GLU A 67 -20.88 13.17 -7.17
C GLU A 67 -21.15 14.63 -6.76
N ARG A 68 -20.16 15.49 -6.90
CA ARG A 68 -20.23 16.93 -6.65
C ARG A 68 -19.30 17.70 -7.57
N LYS A 69 -19.51 19.01 -7.69
CA LYS A 69 -18.61 19.90 -8.43
C LYS A 69 -17.25 19.96 -7.75
N ASN A 70 -16.20 19.72 -8.51
CA ASN A 70 -14.81 19.85 -8.08
C ASN A 70 -14.05 20.72 -9.08
N HIS A 71 -12.84 21.14 -8.74
CA HIS A 71 -11.92 21.80 -9.67
C HIS A 71 -10.63 21.02 -9.82
N LEU A 72 -10.06 21.11 -11.02
CA LEU A 72 -8.83 20.44 -11.39
C LEU A 72 -7.61 21.28 -11.00
N ALA A 73 -6.63 20.67 -10.33
CA ALA A 73 -5.33 21.28 -10.11
C ALA A 73 -4.46 21.21 -11.38
N PRO A 74 -3.45 22.09 -11.51
CA PRO A 74 -2.61 22.16 -12.73
C PRO A 74 -1.77 20.93 -13.06
N ASN A 75 -1.71 19.93 -12.18
CA ASN A 75 -0.92 18.71 -12.34
C ASN A 75 -1.72 17.47 -12.76
N VAL A 76 -3.02 17.63 -12.97
CA VAL A 76 -3.94 16.56 -13.40
C VAL A 76 -4.63 16.97 -14.71
N ALA A 77 -4.62 16.08 -15.69
CA ALA A 77 -5.32 16.24 -16.95
C ALA A 77 -6.74 15.66 -16.86
N LYS A 78 -7.70 16.36 -17.45
CA LYS A 78 -9.05 15.86 -17.70
C LYS A 78 -9.10 15.32 -19.14
N ILE A 79 -9.60 14.10 -19.30
CA ILE A 79 -9.77 13.44 -20.59
C ILE A 79 -11.25 13.06 -20.72
N GLU A 80 -11.88 13.57 -21.73
CA GLU A 80 -13.29 13.31 -22.07
C GLU A 80 -13.36 12.65 -23.45
N PRO A 81 -14.11 11.56 -23.60
CA PRO A 81 -14.39 11.01 -24.93
C PRO A 81 -15.11 12.04 -25.79
N LEU A 82 -14.80 12.02 -27.08
CA LEU A 82 -15.49 12.89 -28.05
C LEU A 82 -16.91 12.39 -28.37
N ASP A 83 -17.12 11.08 -28.25
CA ASP A 83 -18.38 10.41 -28.53
C ASP A 83 -18.55 9.16 -27.64
N ASP A 84 -19.63 8.44 -27.84
CA ASP A 84 -19.98 7.25 -27.07
C ASP A 84 -19.27 5.97 -27.57
N SER A 85 -18.28 6.07 -28.44
CA SER A 85 -17.55 4.91 -28.97
C SER A 85 -16.60 4.25 -27.95
N ILE A 86 -16.27 4.97 -26.88
CA ILE A 86 -15.39 4.47 -25.83
C ILE A 86 -16.05 4.58 -24.44
N SER A 87 -16.05 3.46 -23.71
CA SER A 87 -16.45 3.41 -22.31
C SER A 87 -15.32 3.94 -21.42
N LEU A 88 -15.64 4.78 -20.43
CA LEU A 88 -14.68 5.28 -19.46
C LEU A 88 -14.04 4.14 -18.65
N ASP A 89 -14.84 3.16 -18.23
CA ASP A 89 -14.36 2.00 -17.47
C ASP A 89 -13.33 1.19 -18.28
N TYR A 90 -13.63 0.97 -19.58
CA TYR A 90 -12.68 0.32 -20.46
C TYR A 90 -11.41 1.14 -20.66
N ALA A 91 -11.55 2.44 -20.87
CA ALA A 91 -10.41 3.33 -21.12
C ALA A 91 -9.44 3.39 -19.91
N VAL A 92 -9.95 3.36 -18.67
CA VAL A 92 -9.11 3.22 -17.47
C VAL A 92 -8.33 1.92 -17.52
N PHE A 93 -8.98 0.78 -17.75
CA PHE A 93 -8.29 -0.51 -17.80
C PHE A 93 -7.29 -0.60 -18.96
N ALA A 94 -7.61 -0.02 -20.11
CA ALA A 94 -6.67 0.04 -21.22
C ALA A 94 -5.42 0.85 -20.88
N LEU A 95 -5.57 1.99 -20.19
CA LEU A 95 -4.46 2.83 -19.74
C LEU A 95 -3.66 2.17 -18.60
N MET A 96 -4.33 1.45 -17.68
CA MET A 96 -3.67 0.69 -16.61
C MET A 96 -2.92 -0.54 -17.14
N SER A 97 -3.29 -1.06 -18.29
CA SER A 97 -2.67 -2.24 -18.86
C SER A 97 -1.17 -2.05 -19.12
N PRO A 98 -0.38 -3.14 -19.22
CA PRO A 98 1.04 -3.05 -19.60
C PRO A 98 1.25 -2.35 -20.95
N CYS A 99 0.29 -2.45 -21.87
CA CYS A 99 0.33 -1.75 -23.16
C CYS A 99 0.16 -0.25 -22.97
N GLY A 100 -0.86 0.18 -22.23
CA GLY A 100 -1.11 1.60 -21.92
C GLY A 100 0.07 2.23 -21.16
N GLN A 101 0.58 1.54 -20.14
CA GLN A 101 1.71 2.02 -19.36
C GLN A 101 3.01 2.10 -20.14
N ARG A 102 3.26 1.20 -21.09
CA ARG A 102 4.39 1.36 -22.03
C ARG A 102 4.23 2.62 -22.88
N GLY A 103 3.04 2.90 -23.38
CA GLY A 103 2.75 4.13 -24.11
C GLY A 103 2.98 5.38 -23.27
N VAL A 104 2.48 5.40 -22.04
CA VAL A 104 2.69 6.49 -21.09
C VAL A 104 4.19 6.69 -20.79
N ASN A 105 4.93 5.60 -20.55
CA ASN A 105 6.37 5.67 -20.27
C ASN A 105 7.18 6.16 -21.47
N ALA A 106 6.78 5.82 -22.70
CA ALA A 106 7.44 6.27 -23.92
C ALA A 106 7.33 7.79 -24.16
N ILE A 107 6.29 8.42 -23.62
CA ILE A 107 6.06 9.86 -23.78
C ILE A 107 6.55 10.71 -22.58
N LYS A 108 7.06 10.08 -21.52
CA LYS A 108 7.63 10.79 -20.36
C LYS A 108 8.86 11.59 -20.77
N LYS A 109 8.89 12.85 -20.37
CA LYS A 109 10.04 13.75 -20.55
C LYS A 109 10.81 13.84 -19.24
N SER A 110 12.15 13.87 -19.35
CA SER A 110 13.09 14.07 -18.23
C SER A 110 13.17 12.91 -17.22
N THR A 111 14.37 12.73 -16.69
CA THR A 111 14.68 11.71 -15.67
C THR A 111 14.65 12.27 -14.24
N ALA A 112 14.98 13.55 -14.06
CA ALA A 112 15.07 14.16 -12.73
C ALA A 112 13.68 14.56 -12.16
N GLN A 113 12.83 15.14 -12.99
CA GLN A 113 11.42 15.40 -12.64
C GLN A 113 10.54 14.99 -13.82
N PRO A 114 10.07 13.74 -13.82
CA PRO A 114 9.26 13.23 -14.92
C PRO A 114 8.01 14.08 -15.12
N SER A 115 7.69 14.36 -16.38
CA SER A 115 6.46 15.07 -16.75
C SER A 115 5.93 14.59 -18.09
N LEU A 116 4.63 14.65 -18.27
CA LEU A 116 3.97 14.49 -19.56
C LEU A 116 3.56 15.86 -20.08
N SER A 117 3.48 16.03 -21.38
CA SER A 117 2.86 17.22 -21.97
C SER A 117 1.44 16.91 -22.44
N MET A 118 0.56 17.89 -22.43
CA MET A 118 -0.79 17.72 -22.97
C MET A 118 -0.79 17.29 -24.45
N GLU A 119 0.21 17.75 -25.19
CA GLU A 119 0.40 17.35 -26.60
C GLU A 119 0.72 15.87 -26.73
N THR A 120 1.61 15.34 -25.90
CA THR A 120 1.99 13.91 -25.94
C THR A 120 0.89 13.01 -25.42
N ILE A 121 0.14 13.44 -24.40
CA ILE A 121 -1.04 12.69 -23.92
C ILE A 121 -2.08 12.53 -25.03
N ARG A 122 -2.34 13.57 -25.83
CA ARG A 122 -3.26 13.50 -26.96
C ARG A 122 -2.85 12.54 -28.07
N LYS A 123 -1.57 12.19 -28.15
CA LYS A 123 -1.01 11.26 -29.14
C LYS A 123 -0.90 9.82 -28.59
N LEU A 124 -1.29 9.60 -27.33
CA LEU A 124 -1.25 8.28 -26.73
C LEU A 124 -2.27 7.36 -27.42
N LEU A 125 -1.80 6.24 -27.91
CA LEU A 125 -2.61 5.25 -28.58
C LEU A 125 -3.05 4.16 -27.59
N ILE A 126 -4.34 3.88 -27.59
CA ILE A 126 -4.93 2.75 -26.87
C ILE A 126 -5.77 1.91 -27.83
N PRO A 127 -5.83 0.57 -27.68
CA PRO A 127 -6.70 -0.27 -28.48
C PRO A 127 -8.18 0.03 -28.15
N ILE A 128 -9.04 0.13 -29.15
CA ILE A 128 -10.47 0.38 -28.97
C ILE A 128 -11.26 -0.73 -29.67
N PRO A 129 -11.64 -1.80 -28.97
CA PRO A 129 -12.52 -2.82 -29.51
C PRO A 129 -13.98 -2.33 -29.61
N PRO A 130 -14.89 -3.07 -30.25
CA PRO A 130 -16.31 -2.71 -30.27
C PRO A 130 -16.90 -2.54 -28.86
N LEU A 131 -17.88 -1.65 -28.70
CA LEU A 131 -18.48 -1.29 -27.40
C LEU A 131 -18.96 -2.51 -26.58
N LYS A 132 -19.52 -3.54 -27.24
CA LYS A 132 -19.95 -4.78 -26.55
C LYS A 132 -18.76 -5.49 -25.88
N GLU A 133 -17.64 -5.53 -26.56
CA GLU A 133 -16.42 -6.14 -26.06
C GLU A 133 -15.80 -5.31 -24.94
N GLN A 134 -15.76 -3.97 -25.09
CA GLN A 134 -15.32 -3.06 -24.00
C GLN A 134 -16.08 -3.32 -22.71
N LYS A 135 -17.43 -3.41 -22.79
CA LYS A 135 -18.30 -3.68 -21.64
C LYS A 135 -18.01 -5.06 -21.03
N CYS A 136 -17.81 -6.08 -21.86
CA CYS A 136 -17.50 -7.42 -21.40
C CYS A 136 -16.15 -7.47 -20.68
N ILE A 137 -15.12 -6.82 -21.23
CA ILE A 137 -13.79 -6.71 -20.62
C ILE A 137 -13.89 -5.98 -19.28
N SER A 138 -14.53 -4.82 -19.23
CA SER A 138 -14.65 -4.01 -18.01
C SER A 138 -15.38 -4.78 -16.91
N LEU A 139 -16.46 -5.47 -17.23
CA LEU A 139 -17.20 -6.27 -16.26
C LEU A 139 -16.33 -7.36 -15.67
N LYS A 140 -15.66 -8.15 -16.51
CA LYS A 140 -14.80 -9.23 -16.04
C LYS A 140 -13.62 -8.74 -15.21
N LEU A 141 -13.02 -7.62 -15.59
CA LEU A 141 -11.93 -7.02 -14.81
C LEU A 141 -12.43 -6.49 -13.46
N SER A 142 -13.59 -5.85 -13.42
CA SER A 142 -14.20 -5.38 -12.17
C SER A 142 -14.53 -6.52 -11.20
N GLU A 143 -14.85 -7.71 -11.70
CA GLU A 143 -15.06 -8.90 -10.89
C GLU A 143 -13.74 -9.54 -10.42
N ALA A 144 -12.73 -9.58 -11.28
CA ALA A 144 -11.47 -10.27 -11.03
C ALA A 144 -10.52 -9.49 -10.13
N LEU A 145 -10.40 -8.16 -10.31
CA LEU A 145 -9.42 -7.34 -9.60
C LEU A 145 -9.57 -7.40 -8.06
N PRO A 146 -10.78 -7.34 -7.48
CA PRO A 146 -10.92 -7.47 -6.03
C PRO A 146 -10.48 -8.84 -5.49
N LEU A 147 -10.65 -9.90 -6.29
CA LEU A 147 -10.17 -11.24 -5.93
C LEU A 147 -8.65 -11.32 -5.95
N VAL A 148 -8.02 -10.68 -6.93
CA VAL A 148 -6.55 -10.58 -7.00
C VAL A 148 -5.99 -9.82 -5.82
N GLU A 149 -6.60 -8.69 -5.42
CA GLU A 149 -6.20 -7.93 -4.23
C GLU A 149 -6.32 -8.74 -2.95
N LYS A 150 -7.44 -9.46 -2.79
CA LYS A 150 -7.63 -10.35 -1.63
C LYS A 150 -6.58 -11.45 -1.60
N TYR A 151 -6.30 -12.07 -2.74
CA TYR A 151 -5.28 -13.09 -2.86
C TYR A 151 -3.89 -12.54 -2.49
N SER A 152 -3.54 -11.36 -3.01
CA SER A 152 -2.24 -10.72 -2.74
C SER A 152 -2.01 -10.48 -1.24
N LYS A 153 -3.03 -10.00 -0.52
CA LYS A 153 -2.94 -9.79 0.94
C LYS A 153 -2.69 -11.10 1.68
N VAL A 154 -3.46 -12.14 1.38
CA VAL A 154 -3.30 -13.46 2.03
C VAL A 154 -1.93 -14.07 1.71
N GLN A 155 -1.45 -13.89 0.48
CA GLN A 155 -0.14 -14.38 0.06
C GLN A 155 1.00 -13.64 0.79
N GLU A 156 0.86 -12.34 1.01
CA GLU A 156 1.85 -11.56 1.76
C GLU A 156 1.90 -11.95 3.23
N GLU A 157 0.74 -12.16 3.88
CA GLU A 157 0.66 -12.69 5.25
C GLU A 157 1.32 -14.08 5.34
N GLN A 158 1.04 -14.97 4.39
CA GLN A 158 1.66 -16.29 4.34
C GLN A 158 3.19 -16.21 4.18
N ASN A 159 3.68 -15.31 3.35
CA ASN A 159 5.11 -15.10 3.15
C ASN A 159 5.78 -14.61 4.44
N GLN A 160 5.16 -13.68 5.15
CA GLN A 160 5.66 -13.22 6.46
C GLN A 160 5.74 -14.36 7.46
N LEU A 161 4.67 -15.15 7.60
CA LEU A 161 4.66 -16.30 8.49
C LEU A 161 5.78 -17.30 8.14
N ASN A 162 6.01 -17.56 6.86
CA ASN A 162 7.08 -18.46 6.42
C ASN A 162 8.50 -17.95 6.78
N VAL A 163 8.72 -16.64 6.75
CA VAL A 163 10.00 -16.03 7.18
C VAL A 163 10.16 -16.13 8.69
N GLU A 164 9.10 -15.90 9.45
CA GLU A 164 9.15 -15.87 10.92
C GLU A 164 9.18 -17.27 11.55
N ILE A 165 8.63 -18.29 10.88
CA ILE A 165 8.45 -19.64 11.45
C ILE A 165 9.75 -20.24 11.95
N GLN A 166 10.85 -20.05 11.27
CA GLN A 166 12.16 -20.59 11.69
C GLN A 166 12.63 -19.96 13.00
N TYR A 167 12.44 -18.66 13.16
CA TYR A 167 12.81 -17.95 14.37
C TYR A 167 11.90 -18.34 15.54
N LEU A 168 10.60 -18.37 15.32
CA LEU A 168 9.61 -18.74 16.34
C LEU A 168 9.78 -20.19 16.79
N LEU A 169 10.07 -21.10 15.85
CA LEU A 169 10.34 -22.51 16.17
C LEU A 169 11.60 -22.65 17.04
N LYS A 170 12.71 -22.00 16.68
CA LYS A 170 13.92 -22.00 17.50
C LYS A 170 13.65 -21.47 18.91
N LYS A 171 12.92 -20.37 19.02
CA LYS A 171 12.56 -19.77 20.31
C LYS A 171 11.69 -20.72 21.15
N SER A 172 10.71 -21.37 20.54
CA SER A 172 9.82 -22.33 21.21
C SER A 172 10.62 -23.56 21.70
N ILE A 173 11.50 -24.13 20.85
CA ILE A 173 12.33 -25.26 21.23
C ILE A 173 13.25 -24.90 22.40
N LEU A 174 13.89 -23.72 22.37
CA LEU A 174 14.72 -23.24 23.48
C LEU A 174 13.92 -23.08 24.76
N GLN A 175 12.72 -22.54 24.68
CA GLN A 175 11.85 -22.37 25.83
C GLN A 175 11.43 -23.70 26.44
N GLU A 176 11.04 -24.68 25.64
CA GLU A 176 10.71 -26.04 26.10
C GLU A 176 11.94 -26.75 26.68
N ALA A 177 13.15 -26.54 26.12
CA ALA A 177 14.40 -27.06 26.63
C ALA A 177 14.70 -26.51 28.05
N ILE A 178 14.61 -25.17 28.22
CA ILE A 178 14.87 -24.51 29.53
C ILE A 178 13.87 -24.94 30.57
N GLN A 179 12.62 -25.23 30.18
CA GLN A 179 11.56 -25.72 31.08
C GLN A 179 11.69 -27.22 31.41
N GLY A 180 12.69 -27.91 30.83
CA GLY A 180 12.90 -29.35 31.04
C GLY A 180 11.84 -30.25 30.39
N LYS A 181 11.08 -29.73 29.41
CA LYS A 181 10.01 -30.46 28.75
C LYS A 181 10.45 -31.21 27.48
N LEU A 182 11.61 -30.88 26.96
CA LEU A 182 12.10 -31.44 25.70
C LEU A 182 12.61 -32.89 25.85
N VAL A 183 13.14 -33.21 27.03
CA VAL A 183 13.65 -34.55 27.34
C VAL A 183 13.00 -35.00 28.66
N PRO A 184 12.48 -36.24 28.72
CA PRO A 184 11.96 -36.78 29.98
C PRO A 184 13.09 -36.80 31.02
N GLN A 185 12.78 -36.34 32.22
CA GLN A 185 13.74 -36.34 33.32
C GLN A 185 14.03 -37.79 33.73
N ILE A 186 15.28 -38.19 33.77
CA ILE A 186 15.69 -39.52 34.14
C ILE A 186 15.88 -39.54 35.66
N ALA A 187 15.16 -40.44 36.37
CA ALA A 187 15.18 -40.49 37.84
C ALA A 187 16.60 -40.72 38.42
N GLU A 188 17.49 -41.31 37.64
CA GLU A 188 18.91 -41.62 38.03
C GLU A 188 19.79 -40.36 38.03
N GLU A 189 19.38 -39.27 37.36
CA GLU A 189 20.14 -38.03 37.31
C GLU A 189 19.92 -37.11 38.54
N GLY A 190 19.00 -37.51 39.41
CA GLY A 190 18.66 -36.76 40.62
C GLY A 190 17.72 -35.56 40.37
N THR A 191 17.40 -34.86 41.40
CA THR A 191 16.50 -33.68 41.36
C THR A 191 17.28 -32.36 41.35
N ALA A 192 16.66 -31.29 40.85
CA ALA A 192 17.24 -29.96 40.89
C ALA A 192 17.54 -29.49 42.35
N GLN A 193 16.77 -29.98 43.33
CA GLN A 193 16.99 -29.69 44.74
C GLN A 193 18.28 -30.36 45.24
N GLU A 194 18.50 -31.62 44.92
CA GLU A 194 19.73 -32.34 45.28
C GLU A 194 20.98 -31.68 44.67
N LEU A 195 20.88 -31.25 43.42
CA LEU A 195 21.95 -30.50 42.75
C LEU A 195 22.24 -29.17 43.44
N LEU A 196 21.19 -28.44 43.84
CA LEU A 196 21.34 -27.16 44.58
C LEU A 196 21.98 -27.37 45.96
N GLU A 197 21.65 -28.45 46.65
CA GLU A 197 22.28 -28.80 47.95
C GLU A 197 23.73 -29.18 47.76
N GLN A 198 24.07 -29.91 46.74
CA GLN A 198 25.45 -30.24 46.38
C GLN A 198 26.27 -28.98 46.08
N ILE A 199 25.73 -28.08 45.27
CA ILE A 199 26.37 -26.77 44.95
C ILE A 199 26.57 -25.93 46.22
N LYS A 200 25.58 -25.83 47.11
CA LYS A 200 25.72 -25.14 48.39
C LYS A 200 26.84 -25.74 49.25
N THR A 201 26.87 -27.06 49.38
CA THR A 201 27.88 -27.75 50.17
C THR A 201 29.28 -27.57 49.58
N GLU A 202 29.38 -27.54 48.27
CA GLU A 202 30.67 -27.32 47.58
C GLU A 202 31.12 -25.84 47.70
N LYS A 203 30.22 -24.87 47.58
CA LYS A 203 30.50 -23.48 47.83
C LYS A 203 30.98 -23.25 49.25
N GLU A 204 30.34 -23.87 50.27
CA GLU A 204 30.77 -23.77 51.68
C GLU A 204 32.18 -24.37 51.90
N LYS A 205 32.50 -25.50 51.25
CA LYS A 205 33.88 -26.09 51.31
C LYS A 205 34.89 -25.13 50.70
N LEU A 206 34.62 -24.57 49.54
CA LEU A 206 35.51 -23.64 48.85
C LEU A 206 35.74 -22.34 49.66
N VAL A 207 34.74 -21.88 50.40
CA VAL A 207 34.87 -20.73 51.31
C VAL A 207 35.71 -21.09 52.53
N LYS A 208 35.56 -22.30 53.12
CA LYS A 208 36.38 -22.77 54.23
C LYS A 208 37.85 -22.95 53.81
N ASP A 209 38.09 -23.42 52.59
CA ASP A 209 39.41 -23.57 52.01
C ASP A 209 40.06 -22.24 51.54
N GLY A 210 39.38 -21.12 51.74
CA GLY A 210 39.89 -19.81 51.35
C GLY A 210 39.93 -19.51 49.85
N LYS A 211 39.32 -20.39 49.04
CA LYS A 211 39.29 -20.26 47.57
C LYS A 211 38.15 -19.43 47.06
N LEU A 212 37.13 -19.17 47.91
CA LEU A 212 35.96 -18.36 47.56
C LEU A 212 35.69 -17.31 48.68
N LYS A 213 35.25 -16.11 48.29
CA LYS A 213 34.88 -15.06 49.27
C LYS A 213 33.53 -15.39 49.92
N LYS A 214 33.35 -15.04 51.18
CA LYS A 214 32.11 -15.27 51.97
C LYS A 214 30.85 -14.65 51.29
N SER A 215 31.01 -13.60 50.51
CA SER A 215 29.90 -12.97 49.77
C SER A 215 29.29 -13.87 48.68
N ALA A 216 29.94 -14.94 48.27
CA ALA A 216 29.40 -15.87 47.24
C ALA A 216 28.44 -16.93 47.82
N LEU A 217 28.18 -16.89 49.17
CA LEU A 217 27.21 -17.75 49.83
C LEU A 217 25.79 -17.10 49.92
N THR A 218 25.68 -15.81 49.56
CA THR A 218 24.46 -15.02 49.76
C THR A 218 23.64 -14.82 48.49
N ASP A 219 23.99 -15.45 47.34
CA ASP A 219 23.22 -15.45 46.08
C ASP A 219 22.63 -16.83 45.80
#